data_3a79d117daf35012e4724daed02bc353
#
_entry.id   3a79d117daf35012e4724daed02bc353
#
_cell.length_a   1.000
_cell.length_b   1.000
_cell.length_c   1.000
_cell.angle_alpha   90.00
_cell.angle_beta   90.00
_cell.angle_gamma   90.00
#
_symmetry.space_group_name_H-M   'P 1'
#
loop_
_entity.id
_entity.type
_entity.pdbx_description
1 polymer ?
#
loop_
_entity_poly.entity_id
_entity_poly.type
_entity_poly.pdbx_seq_one_letter_code
_entity_poly.pdbx_strand_id
1 'polypeptide(L)'
;MKQNQHGMTTATALLLILIGIVLLRAVMVIVPIYFDDTEVGIVLDNMEESGKVTARTSERSVRDELERRLRNNNIQVTTDKLLVKRDRNTLTIDWTYENRGHFLANIDFVLTFQHQKVITSE
;
A
#
# COMPACT_ATOMS: atom_id res chain seq x y z
N MET A 1 -13.79 -37.16 35.38
CA MET A 1 -13.43 -36.69 35.11
C MET A 1 -13.00 -36.06 35.03
N LYS A 2 -13.18 -35.83 34.68
CA LYS A 2 -12.96 -35.13 34.38
C LYS A 2 -12.44 -34.40 34.02
N GLN A 3 -12.49 -34.17 33.95
CA GLN A 3 -12.10 -33.54 33.53
C GLN A 3 -11.59 -32.70 33.28
N ASN A 4 -11.43 -32.54 33.29
CA ASN A 4 -10.95 -31.79 32.87
C ASN A 4 -10.51 -31.30 32.39
N GLN A 5 -10.74 -31.17 32.11
CA GLN A 5 -10.23 -30.88 31.40
C GLN A 5 -10.16 -30.14 31.01
N HIS A 6 -10.18 -29.96 30.77
CA HIS A 6 -10.02 -29.14 30.29
C HIS A 6 -10.27 -28.00 30.43
N GLY A 7 -10.47 -28.00 30.52
CA GLY A 7 -10.58 -26.74 30.99
C GLY A 7 -11.24 -25.63 30.24
N MET A 8 -11.67 -25.82 29.02
CA MET A 8 -12.28 -24.73 28.29
C MET A 8 -13.76 -24.62 28.58
N THR A 9 -14.16 -23.48 29.18
CA THR A 9 -15.57 -23.18 29.37
C THR A 9 -16.19 -22.69 28.07
N THR A 10 -17.51 -22.66 28.00
CA THR A 10 -18.22 -22.09 26.84
C THR A 10 -17.83 -20.64 26.65
N ALA A 11 -17.68 -19.87 27.73
CA ALA A 11 -17.29 -18.47 27.63
C ALA A 11 -15.90 -18.32 27.01
N THR A 12 -14.97 -19.19 27.42
CA THR A 12 -13.61 -19.15 26.84
C THR A 12 -13.62 -19.51 25.36
N ALA A 13 -14.42 -20.54 25.00
CA ALA A 13 -14.54 -20.94 23.59
C ALA A 13 -15.11 -19.82 22.75
N LEU A 14 -16.13 -19.14 23.22
CA LEU A 14 -16.73 -18.03 22.51
C LEU A 14 -15.75 -16.87 22.36
N LEU A 15 -14.98 -16.60 23.41
CA LEU A 15 -13.98 -15.56 23.36
C LEU A 15 -12.91 -15.85 22.30
N LEU A 16 -12.44 -17.10 22.24
CA LEU A 16 -11.44 -17.49 21.26
C LEU A 16 -11.98 -17.39 19.84
N ILE A 17 -13.24 -17.76 19.63
CA ILE A 17 -13.87 -17.62 18.33
C ILE A 17 -13.96 -16.15 17.95
N LEU A 18 -14.35 -15.29 18.88
CA LEU A 18 -14.44 -13.85 18.62
C LEU A 18 -13.08 -13.28 18.24
N ILE A 19 -12.03 -13.64 18.98
CA ILE A 19 -10.67 -13.20 18.65
C ILE A 19 -10.28 -13.66 17.27
N GLY A 20 -10.60 -14.92 16.92
CA GLY A 20 -10.31 -15.44 15.60
C GLY A 20 -11.00 -14.66 14.49
N ILE A 21 -12.26 -14.30 14.70
CA ILE A 21 -13.02 -13.51 13.72
C ILE A 21 -12.38 -12.13 13.55
N VAL A 22 -12.00 -11.49 14.65
CA VAL A 22 -11.37 -10.16 14.59
C VAL A 22 -10.05 -10.23 13.84
N LEU A 23 -9.23 -11.24 14.13
CA LEU A 23 -7.96 -11.42 13.44
C LEU A 23 -8.15 -11.69 11.94
N LEU A 24 -9.13 -12.52 11.61
CA LEU A 24 -9.43 -12.82 10.21
C LEU A 24 -9.86 -11.55 9.48
N ARG A 25 -10.69 -10.74 10.10
CA ARG A 25 -11.14 -9.48 9.52
C ARG A 25 -9.94 -8.55 9.28
N ALA A 26 -9.03 -8.47 10.26
CA ALA A 26 -7.84 -7.64 10.13
C ALA A 26 -7.01 -8.07 8.91
N VAL A 27 -6.80 -9.38 8.76
CA VAL A 27 -6.06 -9.91 7.62
C VAL A 27 -6.75 -9.55 6.30
N MET A 28 -8.07 -9.73 6.25
CA MET A 28 -8.84 -9.44 5.03
C MET A 28 -8.80 -7.96 4.65
N VAL A 29 -8.61 -7.06 5.61
CA VAL A 29 -8.49 -5.63 5.32
C VAL A 29 -7.07 -5.26 4.95
N ILE A 30 -6.09 -5.80 5.66
CA ILE A 30 -4.70 -5.38 5.51
C ILE A 30 -4.03 -5.99 4.27
N VAL A 31 -4.31 -7.25 3.97
CA VAL A 31 -3.64 -7.95 2.87
C VAL A 31 -3.83 -7.25 1.52
N PRO A 32 -5.07 -6.86 1.13
CA PRO A 32 -5.23 -6.14 -0.15
C PRO A 32 -4.45 -4.83 -0.20
N ILE A 33 -4.31 -4.15 0.95
CA ILE A 33 -3.57 -2.89 1.01
C ILE A 33 -2.10 -3.11 0.68
N TYR A 34 -1.51 -4.20 1.18
CA TYR A 34 -0.13 -4.54 0.86
C TYR A 34 0.04 -4.98 -0.59
N PHE A 35 -0.95 -5.66 -1.16
CA PHE A 35 -0.91 -6.00 -2.57
C PHE A 35 -0.90 -4.75 -3.43
N ASP A 36 -1.74 -3.76 -3.09
CA ASP A 36 -1.75 -2.50 -3.83
C ASP A 36 -0.40 -1.81 -3.74
N ASP A 37 0.23 -1.83 -2.57
CA ASP A 37 1.55 -1.23 -2.40
C ASP A 37 2.60 -1.93 -3.26
N THR A 38 2.54 -3.25 -3.35
CA THR A 38 3.43 -3.99 -4.23
C THR A 38 3.23 -3.59 -5.69
N GLU A 39 1.98 -3.42 -6.11
CA GLU A 39 1.68 -2.98 -7.48
C GLU A 39 2.18 -1.56 -7.73
N VAL A 40 2.12 -0.70 -6.72
CA VAL A 40 2.67 0.66 -6.83
C VAL A 40 4.17 0.59 -7.14
N GLY A 41 4.90 -0.28 -6.45
CA GLY A 41 6.32 -0.47 -6.73
C GLY A 41 6.56 -0.94 -8.16
N ILE A 42 5.75 -1.87 -8.64
CA ILE A 42 5.85 -2.36 -10.01
C ILE A 42 5.55 -1.25 -11.02
N VAL A 43 4.55 -0.43 -10.73
CA VAL A 43 4.20 0.71 -11.61
C VAL A 43 5.38 1.66 -11.74
N LEU A 44 6.03 1.99 -10.61
CA LEU A 44 7.19 2.87 -10.65
C LEU A 44 8.34 2.29 -11.47
N ASP A 45 8.60 0.99 -11.30
CA ASP A 45 9.64 0.32 -12.07
C ASP A 45 9.31 0.31 -13.56
N ASN A 46 8.06 0.05 -13.90
CA ASN A 46 7.64 0.02 -15.30
C ASN A 46 7.71 1.39 -15.96
N MET A 47 7.48 2.45 -15.20
CA MET A 47 7.63 3.80 -15.74
C MET A 47 9.05 4.05 -16.22
N GLU A 48 10.01 3.60 -15.44
CA GLU A 48 11.41 3.74 -15.85
C GLU A 48 11.76 2.82 -17.03
N GLU A 49 11.37 1.56 -16.94
CA GLU A 49 11.72 0.56 -17.96
C GLU A 49 11.10 0.87 -19.31
N SER A 50 9.90 1.43 -19.33
CA SER A 50 9.21 1.74 -20.59
C SER A 50 9.79 2.96 -21.31
N GLY A 51 10.65 3.72 -20.65
CA GLY A 51 11.20 4.94 -21.22
C GLY A 51 10.24 6.12 -21.22
N LYS A 52 9.05 5.96 -20.63
CA LYS A 52 8.10 7.07 -20.55
C LYS A 52 8.52 8.12 -19.56
N VAL A 53 9.29 7.74 -18.54
CA VAL A 53 9.84 8.65 -17.56
C VAL A 53 11.35 8.49 -17.56
N THR A 54 12.04 9.60 -17.81
CA THR A 54 13.48 9.64 -17.83
C THR A 54 13.97 10.72 -16.88
N ALA A 55 15.27 10.84 -16.71
CA ALA A 55 15.85 11.87 -15.88
C ALA A 55 15.51 13.28 -16.34
N ARG A 56 15.02 13.45 -17.57
CA ARG A 56 14.67 14.75 -18.14
C ARG A 56 13.18 15.02 -18.18
N THR A 57 12.37 14.09 -17.73
CA THR A 57 10.91 14.25 -17.74
C THR A 57 10.51 15.32 -16.73
N SER A 58 9.56 16.18 -17.11
CA SER A 58 9.09 17.23 -16.21
C SER A 58 8.29 16.62 -15.04
N GLU A 59 8.24 17.37 -13.94
CA GLU A 59 7.49 16.93 -12.78
C GLU A 59 6.03 16.65 -13.12
N ARG A 60 5.44 17.55 -13.91
CA ARG A 60 4.03 17.40 -14.28
C ARG A 60 3.82 16.13 -15.10
N SER A 61 4.71 15.86 -16.04
CA SER A 61 4.61 14.65 -16.86
C SER A 61 4.79 13.39 -16.03
N VAL A 62 5.68 13.41 -15.05
CA VAL A 62 5.86 12.28 -14.14
C VAL A 62 4.57 12.02 -13.37
N ARG A 63 3.98 13.08 -12.82
CA ARG A 63 2.74 12.96 -12.05
C ARG A 63 1.60 12.44 -12.92
N ASP A 64 1.46 12.99 -14.14
CA ASP A 64 0.38 12.58 -15.03
C ASP A 64 0.54 11.11 -15.44
N GLU A 65 1.76 10.68 -15.73
CA GLU A 65 2.01 9.30 -16.12
C GLU A 65 1.72 8.36 -14.96
N LEU A 66 2.16 8.72 -13.75
CA LEU A 66 1.91 7.91 -12.56
C LEU A 66 0.41 7.77 -12.29
N GLU A 67 -0.32 8.89 -12.32
CA GLU A 67 -1.75 8.87 -12.06
C GLU A 67 -2.50 8.04 -13.11
N ARG A 68 -2.08 8.13 -14.36
CA ARG A 68 -2.69 7.34 -15.43
C ARG A 68 -2.48 5.85 -15.20
N ARG A 69 -1.26 5.46 -14.82
CA ARG A 69 -0.96 4.05 -14.57
C ARG A 69 -1.71 3.51 -13.35
N LEU A 70 -1.85 4.34 -12.31
CA LEU A 70 -2.60 3.95 -11.13
C LEU A 70 -4.06 3.71 -11.49
N ARG A 71 -4.66 4.60 -12.28
CA ARG A 71 -6.06 4.42 -12.71
C ARG A 71 -6.21 3.15 -13.54
N ASN A 72 -5.27 2.89 -14.44
CA ASN A 72 -5.35 1.72 -15.32
C ASN A 72 -5.25 0.41 -14.54
N ASN A 73 -4.63 0.43 -13.37
CA ASN A 73 -4.46 -0.75 -12.53
C ASN A 73 -5.44 -0.77 -11.35
N ASN A 74 -6.40 0.15 -11.33
CA ASN A 74 -7.41 0.25 -10.26
C ASN A 74 -6.79 0.47 -8.88
N ILE A 75 -5.68 1.17 -8.82
CA ILE A 75 -5.03 1.52 -7.55
C ILE A 75 -5.50 2.90 -7.15
N GLN A 76 -6.17 2.99 -5.99
CA GLN A 76 -6.76 4.24 -5.52
C GLN A 76 -5.97 4.78 -4.34
N VAL A 77 -4.88 5.46 -4.64
CA VAL A 77 -4.06 6.12 -3.63
C VAL A 77 -3.83 7.56 -4.06
N THR A 78 -3.47 8.41 -3.10
CA THR A 78 -3.29 9.83 -3.39
C THR A 78 -1.86 10.12 -3.82
N THR A 79 -1.71 11.13 -4.67
CA THR A 79 -0.40 11.61 -5.08
C THR A 79 -0.11 13.00 -4.51
N ASP A 80 -0.84 13.39 -3.48
CA ASP A 80 -0.73 14.74 -2.91
C ASP A 80 0.66 15.00 -2.35
N LYS A 81 1.31 13.98 -1.82
CA LYS A 81 2.64 14.12 -1.23
C LYS A 81 3.74 13.62 -2.16
N LEU A 82 3.43 13.49 -3.42
CA LEU A 82 4.42 13.10 -4.42
C LEU A 82 5.40 14.25 -4.64
N LEU A 83 6.67 13.97 -4.45
CA LEU A 83 7.74 14.93 -4.67
C LEU A 83 8.63 14.42 -5.80
N VAL A 84 8.89 15.29 -6.75
CA VAL A 84 9.79 14.99 -7.87
C VAL A 84 10.92 15.99 -7.81
N LYS A 85 12.13 15.49 -7.61
CA LYS A 85 13.31 16.33 -7.52
C LYS A 85 14.22 16.00 -8.69
N ARG A 86 14.73 17.05 -9.33
CA ARG A 86 15.62 16.89 -10.45
C ARG A 86 16.98 17.49 -10.10
N ASP A 87 18.01 16.71 -10.34
CA ASP A 87 19.40 17.15 -10.29
C ASP A 87 20.02 16.75 -11.60
N ARG A 88 20.96 17.48 -12.06
CA ARG A 88 21.69 17.28 -13.33
C ARG A 88 21.17 16.14 -14.21
N ASN A 89 21.60 14.91 -13.95
CA ASN A 89 21.22 13.74 -14.75
C ASN A 89 20.37 12.76 -13.95
N THR A 90 19.78 13.22 -12.83
CA THR A 90 19.07 12.34 -11.93
C THR A 90 17.69 12.91 -11.62
N LEU A 91 16.68 12.08 -11.72
CA LEU A 91 15.32 12.39 -11.31
C LEU A 91 15.00 11.50 -10.13
N THR A 92 14.63 12.11 -9.00
CA THR A 92 14.26 11.36 -7.81
C THR A 92 12.77 11.54 -7.56
N ILE A 93 12.05 10.43 -7.50
CA ILE A 93 10.64 10.42 -7.15
C ILE A 93 10.55 9.94 -5.70
N ASP A 94 10.01 10.79 -4.84
CA ASP A 94 9.80 10.47 -3.43
C ASP A 94 8.33 10.62 -3.15
N TRP A 95 7.68 9.51 -2.79
CA TRP A 95 6.23 9.47 -2.69
C TRP A 95 5.81 8.76 -1.43
N THR A 96 5.08 9.50 -0.60
CA THR A 96 4.47 8.96 0.60
C THR A 96 2.96 9.03 0.42
N TYR A 97 2.27 7.95 0.71
CA TYR A 97 0.82 7.94 0.65
C TYR A 97 0.25 7.08 1.76
N GLU A 98 -1.00 7.34 2.08
CA GLU A 98 -1.74 6.54 3.05
C GLU A 98 -2.82 5.76 2.34
N ASN A 99 -3.00 4.51 2.76
CA ASN A 99 -4.10 3.69 2.28
C ASN A 99 -4.95 3.29 3.48
N ARG A 100 -6.24 3.50 3.35
CA ARG A 100 -7.17 3.34 4.47
C ARG A 100 -8.09 2.18 4.20
N GLY A 101 -8.24 1.30 5.20
CA GLY A 101 -9.15 0.17 5.12
C GLY A 101 -10.10 0.15 6.28
N HIS A 102 -11.39 -0.04 5.99
CA HIS A 102 -12.39 -0.12 7.04
C HIS A 102 -12.30 -1.46 7.74
N PHE A 103 -12.19 -1.42 9.06
CA PHE A 103 -12.04 -2.63 9.88
C PHE A 103 -13.38 -3.05 10.49
N LEU A 104 -13.81 -2.35 11.53
CA LEU A 104 -15.06 -2.65 12.24
C LEU A 104 -15.70 -1.36 12.71
N ALA A 105 -17.03 -1.27 12.62
CA ALA A 105 -17.79 -0.13 13.13
C ALA A 105 -17.18 1.19 12.65
N ASN A 106 -16.63 1.99 13.56
CA ASN A 106 -15.97 3.25 13.19
C ASN A 106 -14.44 3.18 13.28
N ILE A 107 -13.90 1.95 13.25
CA ILE A 107 -12.45 1.74 13.31
C ILE A 107 -11.92 1.45 11.93
N ASP A 108 -10.94 2.23 11.49
CA ASP A 108 -10.26 2.04 10.21
C ASP A 108 -8.77 1.78 10.46
N PHE A 109 -8.16 1.00 9.57
CA PHE A 109 -6.71 0.93 9.50
C PHE A 109 -6.21 1.99 8.53
N VAL A 110 -5.15 2.67 8.90
CA VAL A 110 -4.45 3.61 8.03
C VAL A 110 -3.01 3.14 7.94
N LEU A 111 -2.60 2.77 6.75
CA LEU A 111 -1.23 2.32 6.51
C LEU A 111 -0.52 3.35 5.66
N THR A 112 0.66 3.76 6.12
CA THR A 112 1.47 4.75 5.43
C THR A 112 2.62 4.03 4.74
N PHE A 113 2.79 4.30 3.45
CA PHE A 113 3.86 3.71 2.65
C PHE A 113 4.69 4.81 2.03
N GLN A 114 5.96 4.52 1.85
CA GLN A 114 6.88 5.45 1.20
C GLN A 114 7.64 4.71 0.11
N HIS A 115 7.68 5.30 -1.08
CA HIS A 115 8.45 4.77 -2.20
C HIS A 115 9.42 5.83 -2.67
N GLN A 116 10.62 5.41 -2.99
CA GLN A 116 11.62 6.29 -3.55
C GLN A 116 12.20 5.63 -4.78
N LYS A 117 12.21 6.35 -5.90
CA LYS A 117 12.73 5.85 -7.16
C LYS A 117 13.71 6.87 -7.72
N VAL A 118 14.90 6.41 -8.04
CA VAL A 118 15.94 7.26 -8.62
C VAL A 118 16.16 6.82 -10.06
N ILE A 119 15.98 7.76 -10.99
CA ILE A 119 16.16 7.50 -12.41
C ILE A 119 17.36 8.33 -12.86
N THR A 120 18.36 7.67 -13.36
CA THR A 120 19.61 8.29 -13.76
C THR A 120 19.72 8.26 -15.29
N SER A 121 20.12 9.40 -15.86
CA SER A 121 20.39 9.49 -17.27
C SER A 121 21.87 9.16 -17.52
N GLU A 122 22.10 8.38 -18.56
CA GLU A 122 23.47 8.07 -18.97
C GLU A 122 23.99 9.03 -20.02
#